data_ce3419fb7ca2909fd0f3e2808cdad75a
#
_entry.id   ce3419fb7ca2909fd0f3e2808cdad75a
#
_cell.length_a   1.000
_cell.length_b   1.000
_cell.length_c   1.000
_cell.angle_alpha   90.00
_cell.angle_beta   90.00
_cell.angle_gamma   90.00
#
_symmetry.space_group_name_H-M   'P 1'
#
loop_
_entity.id
_entity.type
_entity.pdbx_description
1 polymer ?
#
loop_
_entity_poly.entity_id
_entity_poly.type
_entity_poly.pdbx_seq_one_letter_code
_entity_poly.pdbx_strand_id
1 'polypeptide(L)'
;MRLALLFISALATAPAWAQQPAPATVPVGVVRAEMKSISSTADFVGRVESINRVQIVARVTGFLEEVKFQEGDVVKAGAPLYLIEQGLFKASVESAQGALERSKAAKTLTEIQLQRAQELLNRQAGTAVTRDQALASDQQAAGQILTDQANLETAKINLGYTEITSPIEGKVGRTNITKGNVVGPDSGSLTLVVSQDPMYVLFPVSQTQVLQARKEGQTHIADIKVMLKFSDGSTYDQVGHIDFVDVTVDRATDAVNVRAVIANPKGLLIDSQLVRVILESGTPVEKLVIPQAALIADQQGSYVFVVDDGKAAVRRIKVGEESGTGVVIESGLSMGDLVIVEGLQSLRPGTPVRATPMPAVTTGG
;
A
#
# COMPACT_ATOMS: atom_id res chain seq x y z
N MET A 1 -81.01 46.14 -86.58
CA MET A 1 -80.22 45.15 -87.32
C MET A 1 -78.83 45.01 -86.68
N ARG A 2 -78.42 43.85 -86.39
CA ARG A 2 -77.19 43.34 -85.76
C ARG A 2 -77.28 43.08 -84.28
N LEU A 3 -77.48 41.80 -83.91
CA LEU A 3 -77.35 41.13 -82.68
C LEU A 3 -75.88 41.16 -82.26
N ALA A 4 -75.61 41.42 -81.02
CA ALA A 4 -74.33 41.11 -80.37
C ALA A 4 -74.62 40.19 -79.15
N LEU A 5 -74.16 38.92 -79.27
CA LEU A 5 -74.17 37.92 -78.20
C LEU A 5 -73.07 38.23 -77.17
N LEU A 6 -73.48 38.38 -75.94
CA LEU A 6 -72.56 38.44 -74.77
C LEU A 6 -72.37 37.05 -74.22
N PHE A 7 -71.11 36.53 -74.31
CA PHE A 7 -70.68 35.34 -73.64
C PHE A 7 -70.28 35.64 -72.19
N ILE A 8 -71.04 35.08 -71.24
CA ILE A 8 -70.66 35.13 -69.79
C ILE A 8 -69.75 33.95 -69.51
N SER A 9 -68.50 34.22 -69.26
CA SER A 9 -67.49 33.19 -68.80
C SER A 9 -67.58 33.04 -67.29
N ALA A 10 -68.04 31.90 -66.81
CA ALA A 10 -68.06 31.63 -65.37
C ALA A 10 -66.67 31.13 -64.95
N LEU A 11 -65.98 31.95 -64.12
CA LEU A 11 -64.69 31.61 -63.50
C LEU A 11 -64.96 30.78 -62.30
N ALA A 12 -64.60 29.45 -62.38
CA ALA A 12 -64.63 28.50 -61.24
C ALA A 12 -63.43 28.74 -60.32
N THR A 13 -63.64 29.33 -59.17
CA THR A 13 -62.63 29.49 -58.12
C THR A 13 -62.51 28.19 -57.34
N ALA A 14 -61.43 27.42 -57.59
CA ALA A 14 -61.06 26.25 -56.75
C ALA A 14 -60.50 26.75 -55.37
N PRO A 15 -60.89 26.18 -54.22
CA PRO A 15 -60.27 26.53 -52.94
C PRO A 15 -58.82 26.00 -52.92
N ALA A 16 -57.84 26.91 -52.77
CA ALA A 16 -56.46 26.54 -52.45
C ALA A 16 -56.38 26.02 -51.04
N TRP A 17 -56.22 24.71 -50.96
CA TRP A 17 -55.88 24.08 -49.67
C TRP A 17 -54.48 24.59 -49.24
N ALA A 18 -54.42 25.47 -48.26
CA ALA A 18 -53.16 25.89 -47.61
C ALA A 18 -52.49 24.67 -47.00
N GLN A 19 -51.43 24.20 -47.61
CA GLN A 19 -50.51 23.25 -47.01
C GLN A 19 -49.94 23.95 -45.75
N GLN A 20 -50.34 23.51 -44.54
CA GLN A 20 -49.69 23.87 -43.31
C GLN A 20 -48.21 23.49 -43.41
N PRO A 21 -47.26 24.43 -43.22
CA PRO A 21 -45.84 24.09 -43.21
C PRO A 21 -45.60 23.06 -42.14
N ALA A 22 -44.96 21.94 -42.51
CA ALA A 22 -44.56 20.90 -41.57
C ALA A 22 -43.78 21.58 -40.43
N PRO A 23 -44.06 21.26 -39.15
CA PRO A 23 -43.38 21.87 -38.02
C PRO A 23 -41.87 21.75 -38.20
N ALA A 24 -41.17 22.89 -38.16
CA ALA A 24 -39.72 22.96 -38.31
C ALA A 24 -39.08 22.07 -37.20
N THR A 25 -38.46 20.95 -37.61
CA THR A 25 -37.78 20.06 -36.70
C THR A 25 -36.41 20.61 -36.36
N VAL A 26 -36.05 20.69 -35.08
CA VAL A 26 -34.72 21.10 -34.59
C VAL A 26 -33.75 19.95 -34.74
N PRO A 27 -32.62 20.13 -35.46
CA PRO A 27 -31.59 19.10 -35.53
C PRO A 27 -30.90 18.97 -34.17
N VAL A 28 -30.80 17.73 -33.65
CA VAL A 28 -30.18 17.44 -32.35
C VAL A 28 -29.24 16.23 -32.45
N GLY A 29 -28.11 16.27 -31.74
CA GLY A 29 -27.21 15.16 -31.54
C GLY A 29 -27.72 14.29 -30.40
N VAL A 30 -27.83 12.98 -30.62
CA VAL A 30 -28.32 12.04 -29.61
C VAL A 30 -27.31 10.92 -29.35
N VAL A 31 -27.24 10.50 -28.11
CA VAL A 31 -26.48 9.32 -27.67
C VAL A 31 -27.45 8.36 -27.01
N ARG A 32 -27.28 7.06 -27.27
CA ARG A 32 -28.08 6.02 -26.63
C ARG A 32 -27.57 5.81 -25.19
N ALA A 33 -28.47 5.76 -24.24
CA ALA A 33 -28.15 5.37 -22.87
C ALA A 33 -27.80 3.88 -22.83
N GLU A 34 -26.55 3.55 -22.47
CA GLU A 34 -26.01 2.21 -22.50
C GLU A 34 -25.51 1.78 -21.12
N MET A 35 -25.64 0.48 -20.86
CA MET A 35 -24.99 -0.11 -19.68
C MET A 35 -23.49 -0.18 -19.93
N LYS A 36 -22.71 0.37 -19.01
CA LYS A 36 -21.25 0.24 -19.01
C LYS A 36 -20.81 -0.42 -17.72
N SER A 37 -19.83 -1.30 -17.89
CA SER A 37 -19.14 -1.94 -16.78
C SER A 37 -18.25 -0.90 -16.08
N ILE A 38 -18.62 -0.51 -14.88
CA ILE A 38 -17.91 0.49 -14.09
C ILE A 38 -17.35 -0.19 -12.85
N SER A 39 -16.03 -0.08 -12.69
CA SER A 39 -15.38 -0.39 -11.41
C SER A 39 -15.54 0.82 -10.49
N SER A 40 -16.03 0.61 -9.29
CA SER A 40 -16.06 1.66 -8.28
C SER A 40 -14.61 1.99 -7.89
N THR A 41 -14.24 3.25 -8.00
CA THR A 41 -12.91 3.75 -7.59
C THR A 41 -13.05 4.67 -6.41
N ALA A 42 -12.14 4.54 -5.44
CA ALA A 42 -12.06 5.43 -4.30
C ALA A 42 -10.62 5.92 -4.12
N ASP A 43 -10.46 7.23 -3.94
CA ASP A 43 -9.17 7.90 -3.80
C ASP A 43 -8.87 8.21 -2.34
N PHE A 44 -7.64 7.89 -1.91
CA PHE A 44 -7.14 8.18 -0.57
C PHE A 44 -5.75 8.78 -0.65
N VAL A 45 -5.32 9.42 0.43
CA VAL A 45 -3.94 9.83 0.60
C VAL A 45 -3.28 8.85 1.55
N GLY A 46 -2.21 8.20 1.11
CA GLY A 46 -1.48 7.21 1.89
C GLY A 46 -0.01 7.56 2.04
N ARG A 47 0.64 6.81 2.90
CA ARG A 47 2.09 6.89 3.14
C ARG A 47 2.72 5.53 2.94
N VAL A 48 3.81 5.54 2.19
CA VAL A 48 4.64 4.34 1.97
C VAL A 48 5.42 4.04 3.24
N GLU A 49 5.49 2.77 3.63
CA GLU A 49 6.30 2.31 4.78
C GLU A 49 7.08 1.05 4.40
N SER A 50 8.32 1.01 4.82
CA SER A 50 9.13 -0.20 4.68
C SER A 50 8.62 -1.30 5.62
N ILE A 51 8.56 -2.55 5.14
CA ILE A 51 8.11 -3.69 5.95
C ILE A 51 9.02 -3.89 7.17
N ASN A 52 10.32 -3.80 6.96
CA ASN A 52 11.30 -3.88 8.03
C ASN A 52 12.09 -2.58 8.11
N ARG A 53 12.18 -2.05 9.30
CA ARG A 53 12.91 -0.82 9.61
C ARG A 53 13.72 -1.03 10.87
N VAL A 54 15.06 -1.08 10.73
CA VAL A 54 15.94 -1.42 11.84
C VAL A 54 16.95 -0.30 12.07
N GLN A 55 16.93 0.25 13.27
CA GLN A 55 17.96 1.18 13.74
C GLN A 55 19.19 0.39 14.19
N ILE A 56 20.33 0.65 13.58
CA ILE A 56 21.59 0.01 13.91
C ILE A 56 22.22 0.78 15.08
N VAL A 57 22.46 0.09 16.19
CA VAL A 57 23.04 0.65 17.41
C VAL A 57 24.27 -0.16 17.84
N ALA A 58 25.23 0.47 18.49
CA ALA A 58 26.36 -0.22 19.10
C ALA A 58 25.91 -0.91 20.40
N ARG A 59 26.35 -2.15 20.63
CA ARG A 59 26.06 -2.91 21.86
C ARG A 59 27.21 -2.87 22.87
N VAL A 60 28.38 -2.47 22.42
CA VAL A 60 29.59 -2.31 23.23
C VAL A 60 30.17 -0.92 23.01
N THR A 61 30.90 -0.43 24.01
CA THR A 61 31.53 0.89 23.93
C THR A 61 32.95 0.79 23.39
N GLY A 62 33.31 1.60 22.42
CA GLY A 62 34.64 1.69 21.84
C GLY A 62 34.72 2.71 20.72
N PHE A 63 35.93 2.90 20.15
CA PHE A 63 36.12 3.78 19.00
C PHE A 63 35.59 3.16 17.73
N LEU A 64 34.84 3.92 16.94
CA LEU A 64 34.41 3.53 15.60
C LEU A 64 35.61 3.56 14.65
N GLU A 65 36.14 2.39 14.34
CA GLU A 65 37.37 2.26 13.58
C GLU A 65 37.11 2.36 12.09
N GLU A 66 35.97 1.80 11.62
CA GLU A 66 35.69 1.71 10.18
C GLU A 66 34.19 1.74 9.90
N VAL A 67 33.82 2.38 8.78
CA VAL A 67 32.49 2.29 8.15
C VAL A 67 32.67 1.52 6.84
N LYS A 68 31.97 0.36 6.70
CA LYS A 68 32.21 -0.63 5.63
C LYS A 68 31.16 -0.58 4.51
N PHE A 69 30.39 0.48 4.39
CA PHE A 69 29.36 0.68 3.36
C PHE A 69 29.40 2.13 2.85
N GLN A 70 28.75 2.37 1.72
CA GLN A 70 28.42 3.73 1.27
C GLN A 70 26.98 4.04 1.60
N GLU A 71 26.71 5.29 2.00
CA GLU A 71 25.34 5.75 2.31
C GLU A 71 24.43 5.57 1.07
N GLY A 72 23.29 4.93 1.27
CA GLY A 72 22.38 4.61 0.17
C GLY A 72 22.60 3.26 -0.50
N ASP A 73 23.64 2.50 -0.12
CA ASP A 73 23.86 1.15 -0.64
C ASP A 73 22.73 0.18 -0.22
N VAL A 74 22.49 -0.81 -1.07
CA VAL A 74 21.68 -1.97 -0.74
C VAL A 74 22.57 -3.06 -0.17
N VAL A 75 22.31 -3.47 1.06
CA VAL A 75 23.07 -4.49 1.79
C VAL A 75 22.24 -5.73 2.02
N LYS A 76 22.90 -6.89 2.06
CA LYS A 76 22.27 -8.15 2.44
C LYS A 76 22.25 -8.32 3.97
N ALA A 77 21.37 -9.16 4.48
CA ALA A 77 21.44 -9.59 5.87
C ALA A 77 22.83 -10.22 6.17
N GLY A 78 23.43 -9.83 7.31
CA GLY A 78 24.78 -10.23 7.70
C GLY A 78 25.92 -9.41 7.09
N ALA A 79 25.66 -8.48 6.16
CA ALA A 79 26.70 -7.63 5.60
C ALA A 79 27.33 -6.73 6.69
N PRO A 80 28.67 -6.61 6.75
CA PRO A 80 29.34 -5.78 7.74
C PRO A 80 29.10 -4.30 7.47
N LEU A 81 28.67 -3.56 8.49
CA LEU A 81 28.38 -2.12 8.40
C LEU A 81 29.44 -1.27 9.11
N TYR A 82 29.78 -1.66 10.34
CA TYR A 82 30.72 -0.90 11.17
C TYR A 82 31.69 -1.82 11.88
N LEU A 83 32.87 -1.31 12.15
CA LEU A 83 33.89 -1.96 12.97
C LEU A 83 34.25 -1.04 14.14
N ILE A 84 34.10 -1.55 15.36
CA ILE A 84 34.57 -0.95 16.60
C ILE A 84 35.94 -1.53 16.91
N GLU A 85 36.84 -0.73 17.50
CA GLU A 85 38.18 -1.15 17.91
C GLU A 85 38.16 -2.45 18.71
N GLN A 86 38.86 -3.47 18.22
CA GLN A 86 38.80 -4.83 18.77
C GLN A 86 39.88 -5.16 19.81
N GLY A 87 40.89 -4.28 19.97
CA GLY A 87 42.10 -4.59 20.74
C GLY A 87 41.81 -5.08 22.16
N LEU A 88 41.02 -4.33 22.92
CA LEU A 88 40.67 -4.65 24.31
C LEU A 88 39.78 -5.90 24.39
N PHE A 89 38.89 -6.12 23.46
CA PHE A 89 37.98 -7.26 23.44
C PHE A 89 38.75 -8.56 23.12
N LYS A 90 39.70 -8.53 22.20
CA LYS A 90 40.61 -9.65 21.91
C LYS A 90 41.43 -10.03 23.13
N ALA A 91 42.05 -9.07 23.81
CA ALA A 91 42.79 -9.31 25.04
C ALA A 91 41.91 -9.92 26.16
N SER A 92 40.64 -9.49 26.27
CA SER A 92 39.67 -10.09 27.20
C SER A 92 39.36 -11.56 26.88
N VAL A 93 39.18 -11.91 25.59
CA VAL A 93 39.01 -13.30 25.15
C VAL A 93 40.23 -14.14 25.51
N GLU A 94 41.45 -13.66 25.23
CA GLU A 94 42.69 -14.39 25.56
C GLU A 94 42.84 -14.61 27.07
N SER A 95 42.52 -13.60 27.89
CA SER A 95 42.54 -13.69 29.34
C SER A 95 41.56 -14.74 29.86
N ALA A 96 40.33 -14.73 29.38
CA ALA A 96 39.30 -15.73 29.76
C ALA A 96 39.66 -17.14 29.28
N GLN A 97 40.26 -17.27 28.09
CA GLN A 97 40.79 -18.56 27.59
C GLN A 97 41.89 -19.10 28.53
N GLY A 98 42.82 -18.23 28.94
CA GLY A 98 43.87 -18.62 29.89
C GLY A 98 43.32 -19.04 31.26
N ALA A 99 42.27 -18.42 31.76
CA ALA A 99 41.57 -18.83 32.98
C ALA A 99 40.96 -20.22 32.81
N LEU A 100 40.26 -20.50 31.73
CA LEU A 100 39.66 -21.79 31.44
C LEU A 100 40.71 -22.91 31.38
N GLU A 101 41.86 -22.67 30.71
CA GLU A 101 42.93 -23.66 30.64
C GLU A 101 43.54 -23.97 32.01
N ARG A 102 43.67 -22.96 32.89
CA ARG A 102 44.11 -23.19 34.30
C ARG A 102 43.11 -24.07 35.07
N SER A 103 41.80 -23.82 34.93
CA SER A 103 40.75 -24.60 35.58
C SER A 103 40.70 -26.02 35.06
N LYS A 104 40.91 -26.26 33.77
CA LYS A 104 41.04 -27.62 33.21
C LYS A 104 42.22 -28.37 33.79
N ALA A 105 43.40 -27.70 33.92
CA ALA A 105 44.57 -28.31 34.54
C ALA A 105 44.33 -28.65 36.04
N ALA A 106 43.67 -27.75 36.79
CA ALA A 106 43.28 -27.98 38.16
C ALA A 106 42.32 -29.18 38.28
N LYS A 107 41.32 -29.31 37.41
CA LYS A 107 40.40 -30.45 37.35
C LYS A 107 41.15 -31.78 37.09
N THR A 108 42.10 -31.79 36.17
CA THR A 108 42.92 -32.97 35.88
C THR A 108 43.69 -33.42 37.15
N LEU A 109 44.24 -32.45 37.90
CA LEU A 109 44.92 -32.76 39.16
C LEU A 109 43.97 -33.36 40.20
N THR A 110 42.80 -32.75 40.42
CA THR A 110 41.80 -33.25 41.42
C THR A 110 41.24 -34.60 41.01
N GLU A 111 41.03 -34.88 39.75
CA GLU A 111 40.62 -36.18 39.21
C GLU A 111 41.64 -37.28 39.51
N ILE A 112 42.94 -37.02 39.28
CA ILE A 112 44.02 -37.95 39.63
C ILE A 112 44.05 -38.18 41.16
N GLN A 113 43.86 -37.14 41.99
CA GLN A 113 43.78 -37.26 43.43
C GLN A 113 42.58 -38.07 43.86
N LEU A 114 41.41 -37.88 43.30
CA LEU A 114 40.21 -38.67 43.56
C LEU A 114 40.42 -40.14 43.20
N GLN A 115 41.00 -40.42 42.02
CA GLN A 115 41.29 -41.79 41.60
C GLN A 115 42.25 -42.49 42.58
N ARG A 116 43.32 -41.81 43.00
CA ARG A 116 44.27 -42.38 44.00
C ARG A 116 43.59 -42.66 45.36
N ALA A 117 42.78 -41.71 45.86
CA ALA A 117 42.04 -41.87 47.09
C ALA A 117 41.06 -43.07 47.03
N GLN A 118 40.39 -43.23 45.89
CA GLN A 118 39.49 -44.34 45.62
C GLN A 118 40.24 -45.73 45.59
N GLU A 119 41.41 -45.76 44.93
CA GLU A 119 42.25 -46.97 44.90
C GLU A 119 42.79 -47.38 46.27
N LEU A 120 43.23 -46.37 47.08
CA LEU A 120 43.69 -46.67 48.50
C LEU A 120 42.56 -47.17 49.39
N LEU A 121 41.33 -46.60 49.24
CA LEU A 121 40.16 -47.03 49.93
C LEU A 121 39.81 -48.47 49.56
N ASN A 122 39.83 -48.81 48.28
CA ASN A 122 39.54 -50.17 47.79
C ASN A 122 40.57 -51.22 48.30
N ARG A 123 41.83 -50.81 48.54
CA ARG A 123 42.89 -51.64 49.11
C ARG A 123 42.90 -51.60 50.62
N GLN A 124 41.89 -51.02 51.30
CA GLN A 124 41.81 -50.87 52.78
C GLN A 124 43.02 -50.07 53.40
N ALA A 125 43.71 -49.25 52.56
CA ALA A 125 44.85 -48.42 52.93
C ALA A 125 44.53 -46.91 53.03
N GLY A 126 43.26 -46.53 52.86
CA GLY A 126 42.75 -45.20 52.97
C GLY A 126 41.43 -45.09 53.73
N THR A 127 40.97 -43.87 54.00
CA THR A 127 39.70 -43.59 54.69
C THR A 127 38.61 -43.09 53.73
N ALA A 128 37.35 -43.35 54.05
CA ALA A 128 36.22 -42.84 53.32
C ALA A 128 36.20 -41.28 53.31
N VAL A 129 36.60 -40.69 54.42
CA VAL A 129 36.69 -39.22 54.58
C VAL A 129 37.65 -38.61 53.56
N THR A 130 38.83 -39.23 53.37
CA THR A 130 39.80 -38.71 52.34
C THR A 130 39.26 -38.82 50.94
N ARG A 131 38.56 -39.88 50.60
CA ARG A 131 37.89 -40.08 49.32
C ARG A 131 36.79 -39.03 49.13
N ASP A 132 35.97 -38.79 50.17
CA ASP A 132 34.86 -37.81 50.07
C ASP A 132 35.38 -36.36 49.92
N GLN A 133 36.50 -36.01 50.60
CA GLN A 133 37.20 -34.73 50.42
C GLN A 133 37.74 -34.58 48.99
N ALA A 134 38.36 -35.61 48.43
CA ALA A 134 38.87 -35.61 47.06
C ALA A 134 37.72 -35.48 46.03
N LEU A 135 36.57 -36.15 46.28
CA LEU A 135 35.37 -36.02 45.45
C LEU A 135 34.81 -34.60 45.48
N ALA A 136 34.70 -34.02 46.69
CA ALA A 136 34.22 -32.61 46.78
C ALA A 136 35.15 -31.63 46.06
N SER A 137 36.48 -31.80 46.17
CA SER A 137 37.47 -30.96 45.46
C SER A 137 37.35 -31.14 43.95
N ASP A 138 37.12 -32.33 43.47
CA ASP A 138 36.93 -32.66 42.05
C ASP A 138 35.66 -32.01 41.50
N GLN A 139 34.55 -32.10 42.24
CA GLN A 139 33.30 -31.42 41.88
C GLN A 139 33.44 -29.89 41.90
N GLN A 140 34.17 -29.34 42.85
CA GLN A 140 34.45 -27.91 42.88
C GLN A 140 35.27 -27.44 41.67
N ALA A 141 36.30 -28.22 41.28
CA ALA A 141 37.09 -27.91 40.07
C ALA A 141 36.23 -28.02 38.79
N ALA A 142 35.32 -29.00 38.74
CA ALA A 142 34.36 -29.09 37.63
C ALA A 142 33.43 -27.86 37.53
N GLY A 143 32.92 -27.37 38.69
CA GLY A 143 32.12 -26.14 38.75
C GLY A 143 32.90 -24.91 38.29
N GLN A 144 34.21 -24.80 38.61
CA GLN A 144 35.06 -23.72 38.16
C GLN A 144 35.26 -23.70 36.63
N ILE A 145 35.39 -24.88 35.99
CA ILE A 145 35.45 -24.96 34.51
C ILE A 145 34.20 -24.37 33.89
N LEU A 146 33.00 -24.67 34.40
CA LEU A 146 31.75 -24.12 33.87
C LEU A 146 31.69 -22.60 33.99
N THR A 147 32.18 -22.06 35.11
CA THR A 147 32.25 -20.63 35.34
C THR A 147 33.20 -19.95 34.33
N ASP A 148 34.41 -20.48 34.16
CA ASP A 148 35.41 -19.88 33.28
C ASP A 148 35.04 -20.06 31.80
N GLN A 149 34.31 -21.13 31.45
CA GLN A 149 33.75 -21.35 30.13
C GLN A 149 32.67 -20.32 29.82
N ALA A 150 31.79 -20.01 30.78
CA ALA A 150 30.78 -18.93 30.61
C ALA A 150 31.42 -17.54 30.46
N ASN A 151 32.49 -17.28 31.24
CA ASN A 151 33.26 -16.02 31.12
C ASN A 151 33.90 -15.89 29.75
N LEU A 152 34.49 -16.95 29.20
CA LEU A 152 35.06 -16.96 27.86
C LEU A 152 34.00 -16.71 26.80
N GLU A 153 32.82 -17.33 26.92
CA GLU A 153 31.72 -17.11 25.98
C GLU A 153 31.23 -15.67 26.02
N THR A 154 31.09 -15.09 27.22
CA THR A 154 30.75 -13.66 27.37
C THR A 154 31.77 -12.74 26.70
N ALA A 155 33.06 -13.02 26.85
CA ALA A 155 34.14 -12.26 26.21
C ALA A 155 34.05 -12.37 24.65
N LYS A 156 33.78 -13.55 24.13
CA LYS A 156 33.58 -13.78 22.68
C LYS A 156 32.36 -13.05 22.14
N ILE A 157 31.23 -13.09 22.85
CA ILE A 157 30.02 -12.37 22.48
C ILE A 157 30.29 -10.87 22.38
N ASN A 158 31.01 -10.30 23.38
CA ASN A 158 31.36 -8.87 23.38
C ASN A 158 32.32 -8.54 22.23
N LEU A 159 33.27 -9.42 21.90
CA LEU A 159 34.11 -9.26 20.72
C LEU A 159 33.26 -9.33 19.42
N GLY A 160 32.28 -10.22 19.33
CA GLY A 160 31.35 -10.26 18.21
C GLY A 160 30.55 -9.00 18.02
N TYR A 161 30.19 -8.32 19.12
CA TYR A 161 29.46 -7.04 19.04
C TYR A 161 30.30 -5.88 18.53
N THR A 162 31.61 -6.02 18.40
CA THR A 162 32.49 -5.01 17.78
C THR A 162 32.35 -4.96 16.28
N GLU A 163 31.91 -6.04 15.64
CA GLU A 163 31.58 -6.10 14.23
C GLU A 163 30.06 -5.99 14.06
N ILE A 164 29.61 -4.81 13.67
CA ILE A 164 28.18 -4.51 13.53
C ILE A 164 27.76 -4.86 12.11
N THR A 165 26.82 -5.81 11.98
CA THR A 165 26.30 -6.28 10.71
C THR A 165 24.84 -5.89 10.54
N SER A 166 24.36 -5.87 9.29
CA SER A 166 22.95 -5.65 9.01
C SER A 166 22.10 -6.88 9.39
N PRO A 167 21.05 -6.73 10.23
CA PRO A 167 20.16 -7.83 10.56
C PRO A 167 19.16 -8.18 9.44
N ILE A 168 18.97 -7.28 8.48
CA ILE A 168 18.01 -7.41 7.38
C ILE A 168 18.68 -7.08 6.04
N GLU A 169 18.09 -7.55 4.97
CA GLU A 169 18.37 -7.03 3.63
C GLU A 169 17.63 -5.72 3.44
N GLY A 170 18.32 -4.69 2.88
CA GLY A 170 17.69 -3.39 2.66
C GLY A 170 18.68 -2.29 2.31
N LYS A 171 18.16 -1.08 2.18
CA LYS A 171 18.94 0.11 1.90
C LYS A 171 19.41 0.76 3.19
N VAL A 172 20.71 1.05 3.25
CA VAL A 172 21.32 1.74 4.39
C VAL A 172 21.13 3.24 4.25
N GLY A 173 20.68 3.88 5.31
CA GLY A 173 20.59 5.33 5.39
C GLY A 173 21.96 6.02 5.59
N ARG A 174 21.94 7.30 5.89
CA ARG A 174 23.14 8.05 6.23
C ARG A 174 23.71 7.57 7.56
N THR A 175 25.02 7.67 7.72
CA THR A 175 25.68 7.46 9.01
C THR A 175 25.50 8.69 9.91
N ASN A 176 25.08 8.48 11.15
CA ASN A 176 24.88 9.57 12.12
C ASN A 176 26.17 9.87 12.92
N ILE A 177 27.04 8.87 13.06
CA ILE A 177 28.29 8.96 13.81
C ILE A 177 29.43 8.53 12.90
N THR A 178 30.38 9.42 12.71
CA THR A 178 31.52 9.20 11.80
C THR A 178 32.68 8.44 12.48
N LYS A 179 33.53 7.81 11.65
CA LYS A 179 34.79 7.19 12.07
C LYS A 179 35.59 8.08 13.02
N GLY A 180 36.21 7.48 14.05
CA GLY A 180 37.04 8.17 15.04
C GLY A 180 36.27 8.67 16.27
N ASN A 181 34.96 8.52 16.30
CA ASN A 181 34.15 8.82 17.49
C ASN A 181 33.99 7.61 18.39
N VAL A 182 33.75 7.83 19.66
CA VAL A 182 33.35 6.78 20.60
C VAL A 182 31.88 6.50 20.43
N VAL A 183 31.53 5.22 20.30
CA VAL A 183 30.16 4.72 20.20
C VAL A 183 29.88 3.74 21.34
N GLY A 184 28.60 3.58 21.70
CA GLY A 184 28.15 2.69 22.75
C GLY A 184 26.63 2.58 22.76
N PRO A 185 26.03 1.79 23.68
CA PRO A 185 24.58 1.59 23.77
C PRO A 185 23.78 2.90 23.90
N ASP A 186 24.36 3.92 24.54
CA ASP A 186 23.72 5.23 24.79
C ASP A 186 23.97 6.26 23.67
N SER A 187 24.76 5.91 22.67
CA SER A 187 25.12 6.84 21.57
C SER A 187 23.99 7.07 20.56
N GLY A 188 22.86 6.35 20.69
CA GLY A 188 21.79 6.39 19.73
C GLY A 188 22.05 5.56 18.47
N SER A 189 21.27 5.80 17.44
CA SER A 189 21.37 5.04 16.18
C SER A 189 22.55 5.49 15.34
N LEU A 190 23.40 4.55 14.92
CA LEU A 190 24.50 4.77 13.98
C LEU A 190 24.00 5.02 12.57
N THR A 191 23.04 4.23 12.14
CA THR A 191 22.34 4.33 10.86
C THR A 191 20.99 3.62 10.93
N LEU A 192 20.19 3.78 9.88
CA LEU A 192 18.91 3.10 9.68
C LEU A 192 19.05 2.18 8.46
N VAL A 193 18.57 0.95 8.56
CA VAL A 193 18.41 0.03 7.41
C VAL A 193 16.92 -0.23 7.21
N VAL A 194 16.46 -0.04 5.97
CA VAL A 194 15.04 -0.24 5.58
C VAL A 194 14.94 -1.23 4.44
N SER A 195 14.00 -2.17 4.54
CA SER A 195 13.68 -3.06 3.41
C SER A 195 13.09 -2.25 2.27
N GLN A 196 13.36 -2.65 1.01
CA GLN A 196 12.91 -1.91 -0.17
C GLN A 196 11.81 -2.60 -0.96
N ASP A 197 11.75 -3.91 -0.93
CA ASP A 197 10.77 -4.68 -1.71
C ASP A 197 10.35 -5.92 -0.91
N PRO A 198 9.05 -6.17 -0.77
CA PRO A 198 7.94 -5.26 -1.05
C PRO A 198 7.80 -4.11 -0.05
N MET A 199 6.90 -3.15 -0.33
CA MET A 199 6.58 -2.02 0.54
C MET A 199 5.13 -2.08 1.02
N TYR A 200 4.88 -1.51 2.19
CA TYR A 200 3.54 -1.21 2.67
C TYR A 200 3.09 0.17 2.22
N VAL A 201 1.79 0.33 2.07
CA VAL A 201 1.16 1.64 1.94
C VAL A 201 0.01 1.70 2.95
N LEU A 202 0.10 2.63 3.90
CA LEU A 202 -0.93 2.87 4.89
C LEU A 202 -1.76 4.07 4.47
N PHE A 203 -3.08 3.93 4.54
CA PHE A 203 -4.01 5.00 4.25
C PHE A 203 -5.25 4.91 5.13
N PRO A 204 -5.80 6.05 5.60
CA PRO A 204 -7.00 6.09 6.41
C PRO A 204 -8.25 5.98 5.54
N VAL A 205 -9.18 5.10 5.90
CA VAL A 205 -10.51 4.96 5.29
C VAL A 205 -11.56 5.32 6.34
N SER A 206 -12.52 6.18 6.01
CA SER A 206 -13.55 6.57 6.97
C SER A 206 -14.41 5.38 7.41
N GLN A 207 -14.86 5.38 8.66
CA GLN A 207 -15.72 4.33 9.19
C GLN A 207 -17.00 4.16 8.35
N THR A 208 -17.53 5.25 7.82
CA THR A 208 -18.73 5.23 6.95
C THR A 208 -18.48 4.43 5.68
N GLN A 209 -17.33 4.63 5.02
CA GLN A 209 -16.95 3.89 3.81
C GLN A 209 -16.74 2.40 4.09
N VAL A 210 -16.10 2.07 5.23
CA VAL A 210 -15.92 0.67 5.64
C VAL A 210 -17.27 -0.02 5.88
N LEU A 211 -18.22 0.67 6.51
CA LEU A 211 -19.58 0.15 6.75
C LEU A 211 -20.36 0.00 5.45
N GLN A 212 -20.20 0.94 4.52
CA GLN A 212 -20.84 0.88 3.20
C GLN A 212 -20.30 -0.30 2.38
N ALA A 213 -18.99 -0.47 2.29
CA ALA A 213 -18.35 -1.60 1.60
C ALA A 213 -18.82 -2.96 2.16
N ARG A 214 -18.99 -3.07 3.49
CA ARG A 214 -19.55 -4.27 4.12
C ARG A 214 -21.02 -4.53 3.74
N LYS A 215 -21.84 -3.47 3.65
CA LYS A 215 -23.27 -3.59 3.25
C LYS A 215 -23.41 -4.00 1.79
N GLU A 216 -22.53 -3.56 0.92
CA GLU A 216 -22.49 -3.88 -0.51
C GLU A 216 -21.94 -5.30 -0.79
N GLY A 217 -21.61 -6.06 0.26
CA GLY A 217 -21.12 -7.43 0.13
C GLY A 217 -19.66 -7.53 -0.34
N GLN A 218 -18.91 -6.43 -0.30
CA GLN A 218 -17.47 -6.42 -0.58
C GLN A 218 -16.70 -7.04 0.60
N THR A 219 -16.94 -8.33 0.82
CA THR A 219 -16.32 -9.10 1.91
C THR A 219 -14.92 -9.59 1.57
N HIS A 220 -14.56 -9.62 0.30
CA HIS A 220 -13.25 -10.09 -0.16
C HIS A 220 -12.31 -8.91 -0.40
N ILE A 221 -11.70 -8.43 0.68
CA ILE A 221 -10.71 -7.33 0.65
C ILE A 221 -9.54 -7.62 -0.30
N ALA A 222 -9.21 -8.92 -0.48
CA ALA A 222 -8.13 -9.37 -1.36
C ALA A 222 -8.39 -9.09 -2.85
N ASP A 223 -9.65 -8.92 -3.27
CA ASP A 223 -10.01 -8.67 -4.66
C ASP A 223 -9.91 -7.18 -5.05
N ILE A 224 -9.69 -6.30 -4.06
CA ILE A 224 -9.54 -4.86 -4.29
C ILE A 224 -8.13 -4.59 -4.79
N LYS A 225 -8.03 -4.08 -6.00
CA LYS A 225 -6.76 -3.63 -6.57
C LYS A 225 -6.37 -2.28 -6.00
N VAL A 226 -5.10 -2.17 -5.63
CA VAL A 226 -4.53 -0.94 -5.09
C VAL A 226 -3.54 -0.37 -6.09
N MET A 227 -3.87 0.77 -6.66
CA MET A 227 -2.99 1.50 -7.57
C MET A 227 -2.47 2.76 -6.87
N LEU A 228 -1.24 3.16 -7.22
CA LEU A 228 -0.63 4.37 -6.67
C LEU A 228 -0.43 5.43 -7.75
N LYS A 229 -0.62 6.68 -7.35
CA LYS A 229 -0.15 7.85 -8.11
C LYS A 229 0.82 8.65 -7.27
N PHE A 230 1.91 9.07 -7.90
CA PHE A 230 2.87 9.98 -7.29
C PHE A 230 2.34 11.42 -7.26
N SER A 231 3.04 12.29 -6.54
CA SER A 231 2.68 13.70 -6.42
C SER A 231 2.78 14.49 -7.74
N ASP A 232 3.57 14.00 -8.69
CA ASP A 232 3.69 14.56 -10.05
C ASP A 232 2.55 14.12 -10.99
N GLY A 233 1.62 13.27 -10.50
CA GLY A 233 0.50 12.75 -11.27
C GLY A 233 0.80 11.46 -12.05
N SER A 234 2.05 11.00 -12.08
CA SER A 234 2.41 9.73 -12.73
C SER A 234 1.84 8.54 -11.95
N THR A 235 1.45 7.49 -12.68
CA THR A 235 0.93 6.26 -12.09
C THR A 235 2.07 5.27 -11.88
N TYR A 236 2.10 4.63 -10.71
CA TYR A 236 3.01 3.55 -10.42
C TYR A 236 2.62 2.28 -11.19
N ASP A 237 3.59 1.57 -11.74
CA ASP A 237 3.36 0.44 -12.66
C ASP A 237 2.99 -0.88 -11.97
N GLN A 238 3.15 -0.98 -10.64
CA GLN A 238 2.81 -2.18 -9.89
C GLN A 238 1.45 -2.02 -9.21
N VAL A 239 0.63 -3.07 -9.28
CA VAL A 239 -0.66 -3.14 -8.58
C VAL A 239 -0.46 -3.89 -7.28
N GLY A 240 -0.94 -3.30 -6.19
CA GLY A 240 -0.93 -3.92 -4.88
C GLY A 240 -2.29 -4.52 -4.51
N HIS A 241 -2.34 -5.10 -3.32
CA HIS A 241 -3.56 -5.63 -2.71
C HIS A 241 -3.59 -5.27 -1.23
N ILE A 242 -4.80 -5.18 -0.67
CA ILE A 242 -4.99 -4.94 0.76
C ILE A 242 -4.67 -6.24 1.51
N ASP A 243 -3.75 -6.17 2.47
CA ASP A 243 -3.37 -7.30 3.33
C ASP A 243 -3.90 -7.15 4.76
N PHE A 244 -4.18 -5.93 5.21
CA PHE A 244 -4.60 -5.66 6.57
C PHE A 244 -5.54 -4.46 6.68
N VAL A 245 -6.55 -4.59 7.53
CA VAL A 245 -7.43 -3.50 7.97
C VAL A 245 -7.36 -3.45 9.49
N ASP A 246 -7.04 -2.29 10.04
CA ASP A 246 -6.90 -2.14 11.49
C ASP A 246 -8.20 -2.52 12.22
N VAL A 247 -8.04 -3.06 13.42
CA VAL A 247 -9.16 -3.44 14.31
C VAL A 247 -9.64 -2.27 15.16
N THR A 248 -8.91 -1.16 15.14
CA THR A 248 -9.19 0.06 15.92
C THR A 248 -9.51 1.22 15.00
N VAL A 249 -10.44 2.07 15.45
CA VAL A 249 -10.76 3.35 14.81
C VAL A 249 -9.95 4.44 15.49
N ASP A 250 -9.25 5.25 14.72
CA ASP A 250 -8.60 6.45 15.23
C ASP A 250 -9.68 7.48 15.65
N ARG A 251 -9.71 7.81 16.93
CA ARG A 251 -10.73 8.70 17.51
C ARG A 251 -10.60 10.15 17.06
N ALA A 252 -9.44 10.57 16.58
CA ALA A 252 -9.21 11.94 16.12
C ALA A 252 -9.75 12.18 14.71
N THR A 253 -9.76 11.13 13.88
CA THR A 253 -10.11 11.22 12.46
C THR A 253 -11.35 10.40 12.07
N ASP A 254 -11.91 9.59 12.98
CA ASP A 254 -12.98 8.60 12.71
C ASP A 254 -12.65 7.69 11.52
N ALA A 255 -11.38 7.37 11.35
CA ALA A 255 -10.88 6.54 10.27
C ALA A 255 -10.28 5.23 10.78
N VAL A 256 -10.32 4.22 9.94
CA VAL A 256 -9.63 2.94 10.11
C VAL A 256 -8.42 2.93 9.19
N ASN A 257 -7.24 2.60 9.72
CA ASN A 257 -6.05 2.45 8.90
C ASN A 257 -6.11 1.15 8.10
N VAL A 258 -5.94 1.28 6.81
CA VAL A 258 -5.86 0.17 5.86
C VAL A 258 -4.44 0.08 5.34
N ARG A 259 -3.93 -1.14 5.24
CA ARG A 259 -2.59 -1.41 4.73
C ARG A 259 -2.68 -2.23 3.46
N ALA A 260 -1.92 -1.81 2.46
CA ALA A 260 -1.71 -2.55 1.22
C ALA A 260 -0.25 -2.96 1.08
N VAL A 261 0.00 -4.09 0.42
CA VAL A 261 1.33 -4.56 0.02
C VAL A 261 1.51 -4.31 -1.47
N ILE A 262 2.64 -3.72 -1.83
CA ILE A 262 2.97 -3.37 -3.21
C ILE A 262 4.43 -3.74 -3.49
N ALA A 263 4.69 -4.41 -4.60
CA ALA A 263 6.04 -4.73 -5.05
C ALA A 263 6.79 -3.45 -5.44
N ASN A 264 8.09 -3.39 -5.11
CA ASN A 264 8.94 -2.23 -5.40
C ASN A 264 10.29 -2.64 -6.05
N PRO A 265 10.28 -3.43 -7.13
CA PRO A 265 11.50 -3.99 -7.72
C PRO A 265 12.46 -2.93 -8.26
N LYS A 266 11.94 -1.75 -8.64
CA LYS A 266 12.74 -0.63 -9.13
C LYS A 266 13.19 0.36 -8.04
N GLY A 267 12.77 0.15 -6.78
CA GLY A 267 13.10 1.04 -5.65
C GLY A 267 12.57 2.47 -5.78
N LEU A 268 11.48 2.68 -6.55
CA LEU A 268 10.88 3.99 -6.76
C LEU A 268 10.05 4.46 -5.56
N LEU A 269 9.49 3.52 -4.81
CA LEU A 269 8.81 3.82 -3.55
C LEU A 269 9.85 3.98 -2.45
N ILE A 270 9.76 5.08 -1.72
CA ILE A 270 10.68 5.43 -0.64
C ILE A 270 9.91 5.43 0.69
N ASP A 271 10.57 4.94 1.74
CA ASP A 271 10.00 4.95 3.09
C ASP A 271 9.54 6.35 3.50
N SER A 272 8.34 6.45 4.06
CA SER A 272 7.66 7.70 4.47
C SER A 272 7.17 8.60 3.32
N GLN A 273 7.27 8.16 2.05
CA GLN A 273 6.79 8.91 0.89
C GLN A 273 5.26 9.03 0.90
N LEU A 274 4.75 10.24 0.58
CA LEU A 274 3.32 10.47 0.38
C LEU A 274 2.90 10.05 -1.02
N VAL A 275 1.81 9.30 -1.12
CA VAL A 275 1.24 8.82 -2.38
C VAL A 275 -0.28 8.94 -2.38
N ARG A 276 -0.87 9.07 -3.56
CA ARG A 276 -2.31 8.90 -3.72
C ARG A 276 -2.62 7.43 -3.98
N VAL A 277 -3.51 6.87 -3.20
CA VAL A 277 -3.96 5.48 -3.28
C VAL A 277 -5.29 5.44 -3.97
N ILE A 278 -5.39 4.68 -5.05
CA ILE A 278 -6.64 4.45 -5.79
C ILE A 278 -7.03 2.99 -5.55
N LEU A 279 -8.15 2.80 -4.90
CA LEU A 279 -8.77 1.49 -4.75
C LEU A 279 -9.71 1.26 -5.92
N GLU A 280 -9.56 0.15 -6.62
CA GLU A 280 -10.48 -0.31 -7.67
C GLU A 280 -11.15 -1.59 -7.20
N SER A 281 -12.49 -1.56 -7.10
CA SER A 281 -13.26 -2.75 -6.76
C SER A 281 -13.16 -3.79 -7.85
N GLY A 282 -12.84 -5.04 -7.49
CA GLY A 282 -12.59 -6.13 -8.43
C GLY A 282 -13.81 -6.61 -9.23
N THR A 283 -15.02 -6.25 -8.84
CA THR A 283 -16.25 -6.62 -9.52
C THR A 283 -16.85 -5.42 -10.25
N PRO A 284 -16.65 -5.31 -11.59
CA PRO A 284 -17.32 -4.26 -12.35
C PRO A 284 -18.82 -4.45 -12.27
N VAL A 285 -19.53 -3.38 -11.94
CA VAL A 285 -21.01 -3.36 -11.91
C VAL A 285 -21.50 -2.68 -13.18
N GLU A 286 -22.45 -3.29 -13.87
CA GLU A 286 -23.09 -2.66 -15.00
C GLU A 286 -24.01 -1.53 -14.53
N LYS A 287 -23.68 -0.30 -14.88
CA LYS A 287 -24.47 0.90 -14.54
C LYS A 287 -24.82 1.66 -15.84
N LEU A 288 -25.98 2.28 -15.85
CA LEU A 288 -26.43 3.10 -16.96
C LEU A 288 -25.64 4.41 -16.98
N VAL A 289 -24.98 4.72 -18.11
CA VAL A 289 -24.11 5.89 -18.26
C VAL A 289 -24.58 6.73 -19.44
N ILE A 290 -24.56 8.04 -19.23
CA ILE A 290 -24.75 9.05 -20.28
C ILE A 290 -23.60 10.05 -20.28
N PRO A 291 -23.32 10.73 -21.41
CA PRO A 291 -22.35 11.83 -21.45
C PRO A 291 -22.74 12.97 -20.51
N GLN A 292 -21.77 13.53 -19.79
CA GLN A 292 -21.99 14.67 -18.89
C GLN A 292 -22.57 15.90 -19.62
N ALA A 293 -22.25 16.07 -20.92
CA ALA A 293 -22.79 17.12 -21.75
C ALA A 293 -24.32 17.13 -21.91
N ALA A 294 -24.99 16.00 -21.66
CA ALA A 294 -26.45 15.89 -21.67
C ALA A 294 -27.12 16.38 -20.40
N LEU A 295 -26.37 16.56 -19.31
CA LEU A 295 -26.91 16.88 -17.99
C LEU A 295 -27.28 18.36 -17.88
N ILE A 296 -28.53 18.61 -17.48
CA ILE A 296 -29.01 19.96 -17.21
C ILE A 296 -29.52 19.99 -15.76
N ALA A 297 -29.16 21.05 -15.03
CA ALA A 297 -29.64 21.28 -13.67
C ALA A 297 -30.56 22.49 -13.60
N ASP A 298 -31.63 22.37 -12.84
CA ASP A 298 -32.53 23.47 -12.51
C ASP A 298 -32.87 23.47 -11.00
N GLN A 299 -33.78 24.34 -10.58
CA GLN A 299 -34.20 24.47 -9.17
C GLN A 299 -34.85 23.19 -8.61
N GLN A 300 -35.31 22.27 -9.46
CA GLN A 300 -35.99 21.04 -9.07
C GLN A 300 -35.07 19.82 -9.12
N GLY A 301 -33.80 19.99 -9.52
CA GLY A 301 -32.78 18.93 -9.63
C GLY A 301 -32.25 18.73 -11.05
N SER A 302 -31.64 17.58 -11.28
CA SER A 302 -31.02 17.22 -12.56
C SER A 302 -32.05 16.60 -13.53
N TYR A 303 -31.92 16.94 -14.80
CA TYR A 303 -32.75 16.35 -15.86
C TYR A 303 -31.98 16.27 -17.17
N VAL A 304 -32.52 15.48 -18.10
CA VAL A 304 -32.04 15.36 -19.48
C VAL A 304 -33.19 15.51 -20.45
N PHE A 305 -32.88 15.89 -21.69
CA PHE A 305 -33.81 15.76 -22.79
C PHE A 305 -33.65 14.38 -23.46
N VAL A 306 -34.77 13.68 -23.66
CA VAL A 306 -34.81 12.43 -24.42
C VAL A 306 -35.69 12.63 -25.65
N VAL A 307 -35.44 11.84 -26.68
CA VAL A 307 -36.32 11.81 -27.87
C VAL A 307 -37.42 10.78 -27.63
N ASP A 308 -38.67 11.25 -27.56
CA ASP A 308 -39.87 10.46 -27.36
C ASP A 308 -40.86 10.79 -28.51
N ASP A 309 -41.23 9.81 -29.34
CA ASP A 309 -42.07 9.95 -30.52
C ASP A 309 -41.67 11.13 -31.44
N GLY A 310 -40.34 11.37 -31.66
CA GLY A 310 -39.83 12.44 -32.49
C GLY A 310 -39.89 13.84 -31.85
N LYS A 311 -40.16 13.93 -30.57
CA LYS A 311 -40.20 15.17 -29.78
C LYS A 311 -39.24 15.15 -28.61
N ALA A 312 -38.76 16.31 -28.20
CA ALA A 312 -37.94 16.44 -27.00
C ALA A 312 -38.83 16.33 -25.74
N ALA A 313 -38.58 15.36 -24.93
CA ALA A 313 -39.22 15.17 -23.61
C ALA A 313 -38.22 15.36 -22.49
N VAL A 314 -38.65 16.00 -21.38
CA VAL A 314 -37.82 16.15 -20.18
C VAL A 314 -37.97 14.92 -19.32
N ARG A 315 -36.85 14.32 -18.94
CA ARG A 315 -36.79 13.24 -17.94
C ARG A 315 -35.97 13.66 -16.73
N ARG A 316 -36.59 13.68 -15.56
CA ARG A 316 -35.90 13.90 -14.29
C ARG A 316 -35.09 12.66 -13.95
N ILE A 317 -33.84 12.90 -13.56
CA ILE A 317 -32.90 11.83 -13.27
C ILE A 317 -32.26 12.03 -11.91
N LYS A 318 -31.87 10.93 -11.29
CA LYS A 318 -30.98 10.92 -10.13
C LYS A 318 -29.59 10.54 -10.60
N VAL A 319 -28.66 11.46 -10.41
CA VAL A 319 -27.26 11.35 -10.83
C VAL A 319 -26.49 10.65 -9.73
N GLY A 320 -25.66 9.67 -10.10
CA GLY A 320 -24.70 8.99 -9.25
C GLY A 320 -23.28 9.49 -9.46
N GLU A 321 -22.30 8.57 -9.42
CA GLU A 321 -20.89 8.86 -9.57
C GLU A 321 -20.51 9.28 -11.00
N GLU A 322 -19.48 10.12 -11.12
CA GLU A 322 -18.87 10.44 -12.41
C GLU A 322 -17.95 9.30 -12.86
N SER A 323 -18.00 8.96 -14.15
CA SER A 323 -17.16 7.93 -14.75
C SER A 323 -16.52 8.44 -16.03
N GLY A 324 -15.29 8.91 -15.95
CA GLY A 324 -14.58 9.53 -17.06
C GLY A 324 -15.31 10.77 -17.61
N THR A 325 -15.75 10.72 -18.89
CA THR A 325 -16.56 11.78 -19.52
C THR A 325 -18.06 11.57 -19.38
N GLY A 326 -18.48 10.52 -18.69
CA GLY A 326 -19.88 10.16 -18.45
C GLY A 326 -20.30 10.28 -17.01
N VAL A 327 -21.60 10.19 -16.80
CA VAL A 327 -22.23 10.22 -15.47
C VAL A 327 -23.15 9.00 -15.33
N VAL A 328 -23.04 8.33 -14.18
CA VAL A 328 -23.90 7.21 -13.83
C VAL A 328 -25.29 7.71 -13.49
N ILE A 329 -26.31 7.04 -13.99
CA ILE A 329 -27.72 7.32 -13.68
C ILE A 329 -28.26 6.27 -12.73
N GLU A 330 -28.64 6.70 -11.51
CA GLU A 330 -29.26 5.81 -10.52
C GLU A 330 -30.74 5.52 -10.80
N SER A 331 -31.45 6.52 -11.34
CA SER A 331 -32.87 6.38 -11.70
C SER A 331 -33.33 7.46 -12.68
N GLY A 332 -34.43 7.20 -13.39
CA GLY A 332 -35.08 8.15 -14.27
C GLY A 332 -34.83 7.94 -15.77
N LEU A 333 -33.91 7.05 -16.15
CA LEU A 333 -33.69 6.63 -17.55
C LEU A 333 -33.72 5.11 -17.65
N SER A 334 -34.05 4.64 -18.86
CA SER A 334 -34.01 3.23 -19.22
C SER A 334 -32.89 2.95 -20.25
N MET A 335 -32.39 1.72 -20.27
CA MET A 335 -31.48 1.28 -21.31
C MET A 335 -32.09 1.47 -22.70
N GLY A 336 -31.32 2.12 -23.59
CA GLY A 336 -31.76 2.39 -24.97
C GLY A 336 -32.43 3.74 -25.19
N ASP A 337 -32.74 4.52 -24.14
CA ASP A 337 -33.27 5.88 -24.27
C ASP A 337 -32.29 6.75 -25.11
N LEU A 338 -32.85 7.51 -26.06
CA LEU A 338 -32.06 8.44 -26.88
C LEU A 338 -31.94 9.78 -26.14
N VAL A 339 -30.78 10.01 -25.53
CA VAL A 339 -30.49 11.24 -24.78
C VAL A 339 -29.88 12.29 -25.70
N ILE A 340 -30.40 13.50 -25.64
CA ILE A 340 -29.92 14.62 -26.46
C ILE A 340 -28.67 15.22 -25.80
N VAL A 341 -27.57 15.30 -26.54
CA VAL A 341 -26.29 15.85 -26.10
C VAL A 341 -25.91 17.14 -26.79
N GLU A 342 -26.48 17.41 -27.98
CA GLU A 342 -26.26 18.66 -28.74
C GLU A 342 -27.56 19.31 -29.17
N GLY A 343 -27.57 20.64 -29.31
CA GLY A 343 -28.75 21.41 -29.68
C GLY A 343 -29.66 21.78 -28.47
N LEU A 344 -29.22 21.53 -27.25
CA LEU A 344 -29.98 21.72 -26.00
C LEU A 344 -30.52 23.15 -25.81
N GLN A 345 -29.79 24.18 -26.30
CA GLN A 345 -30.15 25.61 -26.10
C GLN A 345 -31.45 26.03 -26.81
N SER A 346 -31.84 25.30 -27.84
CA SER A 346 -33.02 25.60 -28.67
C SER A 346 -34.23 24.75 -28.32
N LEU A 347 -34.12 23.89 -27.31
CA LEU A 347 -35.15 22.90 -26.95
C LEU A 347 -36.11 23.41 -25.88
N ARG A 348 -37.38 23.11 -26.09
CA ARG A 348 -38.45 23.16 -25.08
C ARG A 348 -39.17 21.81 -25.02
N PRO A 349 -39.76 21.44 -23.89
CA PRO A 349 -40.58 20.23 -23.85
C PRO A 349 -41.64 20.22 -24.96
N GLY A 350 -41.70 19.12 -25.73
CA GLY A 350 -42.63 18.95 -26.87
C GLY A 350 -42.12 19.47 -28.21
N THR A 351 -40.91 20.08 -28.31
CA THR A 351 -40.33 20.51 -29.57
C THR A 351 -40.07 19.34 -30.51
N PRO A 352 -40.57 19.35 -31.78
CA PRO A 352 -40.24 18.32 -32.77
C PRO A 352 -38.74 18.35 -33.08
N VAL A 353 -38.07 17.19 -32.97
CA VAL A 353 -36.62 17.09 -33.17
C VAL A 353 -36.27 16.10 -34.27
N ARG A 354 -35.17 16.34 -34.93
CA ARG A 354 -34.53 15.43 -35.88
C ARG A 354 -33.28 14.86 -35.20
N ALA A 355 -33.36 13.65 -34.71
CA ALA A 355 -32.28 12.96 -34.03
C ALA A 355 -31.19 12.52 -35.02
N THR A 356 -29.96 12.93 -34.81
CA THR A 356 -28.78 12.41 -35.50
C THR A 356 -27.93 11.65 -34.47
N PRO A 357 -27.74 10.31 -34.63
CA PRO A 357 -26.90 9.56 -33.73
C PRO A 357 -25.46 10.08 -33.73
N MET A 358 -24.91 10.36 -32.56
CA MET A 358 -23.51 10.68 -32.37
C MET A 358 -22.77 9.48 -31.79
N PRO A 359 -21.51 9.25 -32.19
CA PRO A 359 -20.70 8.25 -31.53
C PRO A 359 -20.57 8.62 -30.04
N ALA A 360 -20.72 7.64 -29.15
CA ALA A 360 -20.38 7.84 -27.75
C ALA A 360 -18.90 8.31 -27.69
N VAL A 361 -18.63 9.41 -27.01
CA VAL A 361 -17.26 9.95 -26.84
C VAL A 361 -16.44 8.86 -26.16
N THR A 362 -15.67 8.12 -26.94
CA THR A 362 -14.67 7.19 -26.44
C THR A 362 -13.51 8.02 -25.92
N THR A 363 -13.23 7.94 -24.66
CA THR A 363 -12.02 8.48 -24.04
C THR A 363 -10.82 7.80 -24.73
N GLY A 364 -10.04 8.59 -25.49
CA GLY A 364 -8.67 8.20 -25.85
C GLY A 364 -7.86 8.08 -24.55
N GLY A 365 -7.03 7.04 -24.48
CA GLY A 365 -6.26 6.53 -23.36
C GLY A 365 -5.30 7.51 -22.68
#